data_940392d2d8d0fc5e5d7f5b932167995c
#
_entry.id   940392d2d8d0fc5e5d7f5b932167995c
#
_cell.length_a   1.000
_cell.length_b   1.000
_cell.length_c   1.000
_cell.angle_alpha   90.00
_cell.angle_beta   90.00
_cell.angle_gamma   90.00
#
_symmetry.space_group_name_H-M   'P 1'
#
loop_
_entity.id
_entity.type
_entity.pdbx_description
1 polymer ?
#
loop_
_entity_poly.entity_id
_entity_poly.type
_entity_poly.pdbx_seq_one_letter_code
_entity_poly.pdbx_strand_id
1 'polypeptide(L)'
;MRLNLILPKVEPSVFEYPKKCPRKGCPGIRFIPRQEVSKKIVDAQHPKVSAWRCECRKCGYVFRVYPQGVSQKQISKRVNGMAVMLYILGLSYGAVEIVLNSLGMGIGKTSVFRAVQAMAEQVPGLKREKLLDNYQTKAVGADVTSVRCHGKWVTVGIAVDAVNGMVLSIDKLAGEDAEQLRAWLEPILDAVDADVVVSDDADAFKQVSDQTGRSQQVCKSHVGRNTDALVAELAAMIDAGQDHSLEAIGISPQQALEDLAALTEMIHTRRPEDQSRLEEIYLRYVAARKPGKGKKYDVAYRMRNLFMDRWNLWPRLTFYRNWKDEDGHEILDGTNNHCERAIGWWIKERYRSMRGYKQEQSALGSSRLIAFAGNNLAHGLRLADLMA
;
A
#
# COMPACT_ATOMS: atom_id res chain seq x y z
N MET A 1 3.49 -19.79 8.37
CA MET A 1 4.18 -18.53 8.75
C MET A 1 4.16 -18.41 10.27
N ARG A 2 5.30 -18.43 10.96
CA ARG A 2 5.37 -18.21 12.41
C ARG A 2 5.59 -16.73 12.67
N LEU A 3 4.59 -16.07 13.23
CA LEU A 3 4.66 -14.67 13.68
C LEU A 3 5.43 -14.63 15.02
N ASN A 4 6.70 -14.25 15.00
CA ASN A 4 7.49 -14.03 16.21
C ASN A 4 7.35 -12.57 16.67
N LEU A 5 6.20 -12.22 17.22
CA LEU A 5 5.98 -10.93 17.87
C LEU A 5 6.62 -10.91 19.26
N ILE A 6 7.86 -10.44 19.36
CA ILE A 6 8.54 -10.29 20.64
C ILE A 6 8.15 -8.94 21.25
N LEU A 7 7.40 -8.98 22.35
CA LEU A 7 7.04 -7.78 23.10
C LEU A 7 8.24 -7.27 23.92
N PRO A 8 8.30 -5.94 24.18
CA PRO A 8 9.27 -5.37 25.10
C PRO A 8 9.18 -6.04 26.47
N LYS A 9 10.32 -6.37 27.05
CA LYS A 9 10.38 -6.91 28.41
C LYS A 9 10.34 -5.77 29.43
N VAL A 10 9.80 -6.06 30.62
CA VAL A 10 9.95 -5.23 31.82
C VAL A 10 10.86 -6.01 32.75
N GLU A 11 12.06 -5.47 33.01
CA GLU A 11 13.05 -6.09 33.88
C GLU A 11 13.32 -5.15 35.07
N PRO A 12 12.68 -5.38 36.24
CA PRO A 12 12.73 -4.47 37.41
C PRO A 12 14.12 -4.25 37.99
N SER A 13 15.03 -5.18 37.77
CA SER A 13 16.42 -5.11 38.30
C SER A 13 17.42 -4.47 37.35
N VAL A 14 17.08 -4.25 36.08
CA VAL A 14 17.97 -3.71 35.07
C VAL A 14 17.63 -2.23 34.83
N PHE A 15 18.53 -1.33 35.22
CA PHE A 15 18.32 0.11 35.09
C PHE A 15 19.04 0.69 33.88
N GLU A 16 18.30 1.45 33.06
CA GLU A 16 18.83 2.12 31.88
C GLU A 16 19.24 3.56 32.22
N TYR A 17 20.52 3.78 32.41
CA TYR A 17 21.05 5.13 32.64
C TYR A 17 21.20 5.88 31.32
N PRO A 18 20.87 7.21 31.30
CA PRO A 18 21.06 8.00 30.10
C PRO A 18 22.55 8.17 29.78
N LYS A 19 22.91 8.16 28.49
CA LYS A 19 24.31 8.37 28.05
C LYS A 19 24.87 9.74 28.45
N LYS A 20 23.99 10.75 28.55
CA LYS A 20 24.32 12.14 28.97
C LYS A 20 23.24 12.68 29.89
N CYS A 21 23.58 13.68 30.67
CA CYS A 21 22.64 14.38 31.54
C CYS A 21 21.41 14.87 30.74
N PRO A 22 20.17 14.59 31.23
CA PRO A 22 18.94 15.01 30.54
C PRO A 22 18.75 16.54 30.49
N ARG A 23 19.49 17.31 31.30
CA ARG A 23 19.46 18.77 31.26
C ARG A 23 20.10 19.29 29.98
N LYS A 24 19.34 20.09 29.20
CA LYS A 24 19.80 20.68 27.96
C LYS A 24 21.14 21.47 28.17
N GLY A 25 22.10 21.19 27.31
CA GLY A 25 23.43 21.84 27.35
C GLY A 25 24.42 21.25 28.38
N CYS A 26 24.03 20.25 29.19
CA CYS A 26 24.95 19.65 30.15
C CYS A 26 25.64 18.39 29.54
N PRO A 27 26.98 18.36 29.42
CA PRO A 27 27.72 17.21 28.92
C PRO A 27 28.02 16.15 29.99
N GLY A 28 27.45 16.29 31.21
CA GLY A 28 27.70 15.35 32.32
C GLY A 28 27.29 13.92 32.01
N ILE A 29 28.16 12.96 32.29
CA ILE A 29 27.96 11.51 32.06
C ILE A 29 28.00 10.69 33.35
N ARG A 30 28.31 11.30 34.50
CA ARG A 30 28.36 10.65 35.80
C ARG A 30 27.17 11.03 36.67
N PHE A 31 26.48 10.04 37.23
CA PHE A 31 25.26 10.22 38.01
C PHE A 31 25.40 9.51 39.36
N ILE A 32 24.85 10.10 40.40
CA ILE A 32 24.83 9.55 41.78
C ILE A 32 23.37 9.15 42.04
N PRO A 33 23.07 7.89 42.34
CA PRO A 33 21.78 7.49 42.88
C PRO A 33 21.64 8.07 44.32
N ARG A 34 20.55 8.80 44.55
CA ARG A 34 20.28 9.45 45.82
C ARG A 34 19.21 8.74 46.64
N GLN A 35 18.16 8.26 45.96
CA GLN A 35 17.01 7.70 46.64
C GLN A 35 16.29 6.70 45.72
N GLU A 36 15.93 5.56 46.28
CA GLU A 36 15.00 4.65 45.65
C GLU A 36 13.57 5.13 45.87
N VAL A 37 12.78 5.18 44.80
CA VAL A 37 11.39 5.61 44.84
C VAL A 37 10.49 4.56 44.17
N SER A 38 9.38 4.28 44.81
CA SER A 38 8.42 3.33 44.26
C SER A 38 7.57 3.99 43.18
N LYS A 39 7.29 3.26 42.12
CA LYS A 39 6.44 3.69 41.00
C LYS A 39 5.39 2.65 40.68
N LYS A 40 4.11 3.04 40.77
CA LYS A 40 3.01 2.25 40.24
C LYS A 40 3.02 2.31 38.72
N ILE A 41 2.85 1.18 38.07
CA ILE A 41 2.75 1.06 36.62
C ILE A 41 1.59 0.16 36.23
N VAL A 42 1.10 0.34 35.00
CA VAL A 42 0.18 -0.59 34.35
C VAL A 42 1.01 -1.56 33.54
N ASP A 43 1.09 -2.79 34.01
CA ASP A 43 1.85 -3.88 33.37
C ASP A 43 1.20 -5.23 33.68
N ALA A 44 1.40 -6.22 32.82
CA ALA A 44 0.83 -7.55 32.95
C ALA A 44 1.37 -8.36 34.14
N GLN A 45 2.61 -8.08 34.60
CA GLN A 45 3.32 -8.86 35.63
C GLN A 45 3.78 -8.01 36.80
N HIS A 46 4.00 -6.72 36.60
CA HIS A 46 4.61 -5.83 37.58
C HIS A 46 3.75 -4.61 37.85
N PRO A 47 2.83 -4.64 38.82
CA PRO A 47 1.99 -3.48 39.14
C PRO A 47 2.77 -2.32 39.77
N LYS A 48 4.00 -2.61 40.23
CA LYS A 48 4.87 -1.66 40.94
C LYS A 48 6.32 -2.00 40.68
N VAL A 49 7.16 -1.01 40.44
CA VAL A 49 8.61 -1.15 40.28
C VAL A 49 9.34 -0.08 41.06
N SER A 50 10.64 -0.29 41.28
CA SER A 50 11.54 0.71 41.84
C SER A 50 12.10 1.61 40.73
N ALA A 51 12.31 2.89 41.03
CA ALA A 51 13.03 3.83 40.20
C ALA A 51 14.07 4.57 41.07
N TRP A 52 15.19 4.94 40.48
CA TRP A 52 16.20 5.70 41.19
C TRP A 52 16.09 7.19 40.91
N ARG A 53 16.09 8.01 41.95
CA ARG A 53 16.31 9.44 41.89
C ARG A 53 17.81 9.69 41.84
N CYS A 54 18.29 10.16 40.69
CA CYS A 54 19.70 10.38 40.42
C CYS A 54 20.05 11.84 40.31
N GLU A 55 21.28 12.22 40.65
CA GLU A 55 21.81 13.58 40.51
C GLU A 55 23.03 13.56 39.59
N CYS A 56 23.07 14.50 38.64
CA CYS A 56 24.22 14.73 37.78
C CYS A 56 25.38 15.38 38.56
N ARG A 57 26.55 14.73 38.60
CA ARG A 57 27.74 15.27 39.28
C ARG A 57 28.20 16.61 38.72
N LYS A 58 27.94 16.89 37.43
CA LYS A 58 28.43 18.12 36.79
C LYS A 58 27.56 19.36 37.06
N CYS A 59 26.22 19.20 37.07
CA CYS A 59 25.32 20.36 37.14
C CYS A 59 24.28 20.28 38.26
N GLY A 60 24.31 19.23 39.12
CA GLY A 60 23.37 19.05 40.22
C GLY A 60 21.94 18.74 39.79
N TYR A 61 21.66 18.58 38.49
CA TYR A 61 20.32 18.30 38.02
C TYR A 61 19.84 16.91 38.48
N VAL A 62 18.65 16.88 39.06
CA VAL A 62 18.03 15.66 39.60
C VAL A 62 17.01 15.12 38.61
N PHE A 63 17.10 13.82 38.30
CA PHE A 63 16.22 13.12 37.40
C PHE A 63 15.94 11.70 37.90
N ARG A 64 14.98 11.01 37.27
CA ARG A 64 14.66 9.64 37.59
C ARG A 64 15.22 8.68 36.54
N VAL A 65 15.80 7.58 36.99
CA VAL A 65 16.22 6.43 36.19
C VAL A 65 15.23 5.30 36.45
N TYR A 66 14.70 4.76 35.38
CA TYR A 66 13.70 3.72 35.42
C TYR A 66 14.31 2.36 35.04
N PRO A 67 13.73 1.25 35.49
CA PRO A 67 14.13 -0.06 35.02
C PRO A 67 13.73 -0.25 33.55
N GLN A 68 14.37 -1.23 32.92
CA GLN A 68 14.13 -1.55 31.51
C GLN A 68 12.65 -1.83 31.25
N GLY A 69 12.14 -1.31 30.15
CA GLY A 69 10.73 -1.44 29.78
C GLY A 69 9.77 -0.51 30.52
N VAL A 70 10.28 0.36 31.39
CA VAL A 70 9.51 1.38 32.13
C VAL A 70 10.00 2.78 31.74
N SER A 71 9.09 3.74 31.70
CA SER A 71 9.41 5.14 31.43
C SER A 71 8.74 6.07 32.45
N GLN A 72 8.80 7.36 32.20
CA GLN A 72 8.06 8.33 33.02
C GLN A 72 6.54 8.09 32.98
N LYS A 73 6.01 7.52 31.90
CA LYS A 73 4.58 7.17 31.73
C LYS A 73 4.19 6.05 32.69
N GLN A 74 2.90 5.95 33.05
CA GLN A 74 2.40 4.88 33.92
C GLN A 74 2.32 3.52 33.20
N ILE A 75 2.04 3.54 31.88
CA ILE A 75 1.90 2.32 31.08
C ILE A 75 3.30 1.83 30.70
N SER A 76 3.58 0.56 30.92
CA SER A 76 4.85 -0.07 30.54
C SER A 76 5.02 -0.15 29.02
N LYS A 77 6.27 -0.27 28.55
CA LYS A 77 6.54 -0.52 27.11
C LYS A 77 5.90 -1.83 26.64
N ARG A 78 5.82 -2.86 27.52
CA ARG A 78 5.15 -4.13 27.24
C ARG A 78 3.66 -3.95 26.92
N VAL A 79 2.93 -3.26 27.77
CA VAL A 79 1.47 -3.03 27.57
C VAL A 79 1.22 -2.12 26.35
N ASN A 80 2.06 -1.12 26.11
CA ASN A 80 2.00 -0.35 24.88
C ASN A 80 2.25 -1.24 23.65
N GLY A 81 3.23 -2.14 23.70
CA GLY A 81 3.50 -3.11 22.64
C GLY A 81 2.32 -4.05 22.38
N MET A 82 1.70 -4.56 23.45
CA MET A 82 0.47 -5.37 23.33
C MET A 82 -0.66 -4.59 22.67
N ALA A 83 -0.87 -3.33 23.07
CA ALA A 83 -1.91 -2.48 22.48
C ALA A 83 -1.68 -2.26 20.98
N VAL A 84 -0.45 -1.97 20.58
CA VAL A 84 -0.08 -1.80 19.17
C VAL A 84 -0.22 -3.11 18.39
N MET A 85 0.22 -4.23 18.96
CA MET A 85 0.10 -5.54 18.33
C MET A 85 -1.36 -5.92 18.08
N LEU A 86 -2.22 -5.81 19.09
CA LEU A 86 -3.65 -6.09 18.93
C LEU A 86 -4.31 -5.19 17.89
N TYR A 87 -3.89 -3.92 17.83
CA TYR A 87 -4.32 -3.01 16.78
C TYR A 87 -3.85 -3.46 15.40
N ILE A 88 -2.60 -3.82 15.21
CA ILE A 88 -2.06 -4.34 13.93
C ILE A 88 -2.83 -5.60 13.50
N LEU A 89 -3.17 -6.49 14.45
CA LEU A 89 -3.90 -7.73 14.21
C LEU A 89 -5.41 -7.53 13.88
N GLY A 90 -5.92 -6.31 13.86
CA GLY A 90 -7.27 -6.07 13.37
C GLY A 90 -8.23 -5.42 14.36
N LEU A 91 -7.89 -5.33 15.66
CA LEU A 91 -8.80 -4.80 16.65
C LEU A 91 -8.92 -3.27 16.57
N SER A 92 -10.12 -2.74 16.79
CA SER A 92 -10.33 -1.31 16.97
C SER A 92 -9.72 -0.83 18.31
N TYR A 93 -9.47 0.46 18.48
CA TYR A 93 -8.98 1.02 19.75
C TYR A 93 -9.84 0.65 20.95
N GLY A 94 -11.18 0.60 20.77
CA GLY A 94 -12.09 0.20 21.82
C GLY A 94 -12.05 -1.31 22.12
N ALA A 95 -11.90 -2.14 21.09
CA ALA A 95 -11.74 -3.58 21.29
C ALA A 95 -10.42 -3.90 22.01
N VAL A 96 -9.33 -3.20 21.67
CA VAL A 96 -8.03 -3.31 22.37
C VAL A 96 -8.16 -2.93 23.85
N GLU A 97 -8.86 -1.82 24.15
CA GLU A 97 -9.19 -1.42 25.53
C GLU A 97 -9.90 -2.54 26.29
N ILE A 98 -10.95 -3.12 25.70
CA ILE A 98 -11.73 -4.20 26.32
C ILE A 98 -10.83 -5.41 26.61
N VAL A 99 -10.04 -5.87 25.62
CA VAL A 99 -9.17 -7.03 25.79
C VAL A 99 -8.14 -6.80 26.89
N LEU A 100 -7.45 -5.65 26.88
CA LEU A 100 -6.39 -5.37 27.87
C LEU A 100 -6.99 -5.19 29.28
N ASN A 101 -8.16 -4.56 29.42
CA ASN A 101 -8.85 -4.44 30.70
C ASN A 101 -9.33 -5.80 31.24
N SER A 102 -9.79 -6.70 30.36
CA SER A 102 -10.16 -8.08 30.74
C SER A 102 -8.97 -8.89 31.26
N LEU A 103 -7.75 -8.51 30.84
CA LEU A 103 -6.51 -9.08 31.35
C LEU A 103 -5.94 -8.35 32.57
N GLY A 104 -6.70 -7.45 33.17
CA GLY A 104 -6.31 -6.69 34.37
C GLY A 104 -5.38 -5.50 34.12
N MET A 105 -5.15 -5.15 32.84
CA MET A 105 -4.32 -4.01 32.46
C MET A 105 -5.21 -2.78 32.23
N GLY A 106 -5.39 -1.95 33.27
CA GLY A 106 -6.23 -0.75 33.22
C GLY A 106 -5.73 0.31 32.23
N ILE A 107 -6.12 0.17 30.96
CA ILE A 107 -5.77 1.07 29.87
C ILE A 107 -7.04 1.61 29.21
N GLY A 108 -7.09 2.92 28.97
CA GLY A 108 -8.22 3.53 28.27
C GLY A 108 -7.97 3.67 26.77
N LYS A 109 -9.04 3.72 25.97
CA LYS A 109 -9.05 3.88 24.51
C LYS A 109 -8.11 4.98 24.00
N THR A 110 -8.08 6.13 24.67
CA THR A 110 -7.19 7.24 24.31
C THR A 110 -5.70 6.88 24.47
N SER A 111 -5.38 6.08 25.47
CA SER A 111 -4.00 5.60 25.67
C SER A 111 -3.59 4.61 24.60
N VAL A 112 -4.49 3.73 24.19
CA VAL A 112 -4.30 2.81 23.04
C VAL A 112 -4.05 3.64 21.77
N PHE A 113 -4.91 4.62 21.48
CA PHE A 113 -4.73 5.52 20.33
C PHE A 113 -3.36 6.20 20.35
N ARG A 114 -2.96 6.78 21.50
CA ARG A 114 -1.65 7.46 21.63
C ARG A 114 -0.49 6.49 21.43
N ALA A 115 -0.57 5.26 21.92
CA ALA A 115 0.46 4.25 21.72
C ALA A 115 0.62 3.89 20.24
N VAL A 116 -0.48 3.69 19.53
CA VAL A 116 -0.49 3.39 18.09
C VAL A 116 0.05 4.56 17.27
N GLN A 117 -0.38 5.81 17.56
CA GLN A 117 0.14 6.98 16.84
C GLN A 117 1.63 7.22 17.07
N ALA A 118 2.09 7.10 18.33
CA ALA A 118 3.51 7.24 18.66
C ALA A 118 4.37 6.18 17.94
N MET A 119 3.85 4.97 17.74
CA MET A 119 4.52 3.94 16.97
C MET A 119 4.51 4.26 15.47
N ALA A 120 3.36 4.69 14.93
CA ALA A 120 3.21 5.07 13.53
C ALA A 120 4.15 6.24 13.14
N GLU A 121 4.38 7.18 14.05
CA GLU A 121 5.33 8.30 13.87
C GLU A 121 6.79 7.82 13.79
N GLN A 122 7.12 6.69 14.42
CA GLN A 122 8.47 6.12 14.38
C GLN A 122 8.76 5.35 13.08
N VAL A 123 7.73 4.84 12.41
CA VAL A 123 7.89 4.08 11.15
C VAL A 123 8.67 4.87 10.08
N PRO A 124 8.40 6.15 9.81
CA PRO A 124 9.25 6.95 8.92
C PRO A 124 10.66 7.19 9.48
N GLY A 125 10.79 7.30 10.82
CA GLY A 125 12.08 7.50 11.51
C GLY A 125 12.97 6.25 11.52
N LEU A 126 12.40 5.06 11.35
CA LEU A 126 13.14 3.81 11.12
C LEU A 126 13.71 3.72 9.71
N LYS A 127 13.61 4.82 8.99
CA LYS A 127 14.15 5.14 7.68
C LYS A 127 13.63 4.17 6.61
N ARG A 128 12.64 4.65 5.88
CA ARG A 128 12.29 4.16 4.55
C ARG A 128 13.55 3.86 3.73
N GLU A 129 14.56 4.75 3.80
CA GLU A 129 15.89 4.60 3.27
C GLU A 129 16.59 3.32 3.75
N LYS A 130 16.43 2.92 5.02
CA LYS A 130 17.03 1.67 5.54
C LYS A 130 16.26 0.42 5.15
N LEU A 131 14.94 0.50 4.95
CA LEU A 131 14.14 -0.61 4.44
C LEU A 131 14.38 -0.84 2.95
N LEU A 132 14.63 0.22 2.20
CA LEU A 132 14.94 0.20 0.78
C LEU A 132 16.45 0.26 0.51
N ASP A 133 17.30 0.48 1.55
CA ASP A 133 18.74 0.53 1.44
C ASP A 133 19.25 -0.87 1.02
N ASN A 134 19.73 -0.97 -0.21
CA ASN A 134 20.09 -2.21 -0.90
C ASN A 134 18.94 -3.15 -1.28
N TYR A 135 17.66 -2.73 -1.13
CA TYR A 135 16.56 -3.52 -1.66
C TYR A 135 16.38 -3.23 -3.15
N GLN A 136 16.41 -4.27 -3.95
CA GLN A 136 16.20 -4.19 -5.41
C GLN A 136 15.03 -5.05 -5.81
N THR A 137 14.23 -4.53 -6.72
CA THR A 137 13.20 -5.29 -7.43
C THR A 137 13.09 -4.78 -8.86
N LYS A 138 12.90 -5.69 -9.79
CA LYS A 138 12.78 -5.33 -11.21
C LYS A 138 11.40 -4.81 -11.59
N ALA A 139 10.39 -5.02 -10.75
CA ALA A 139 9.02 -4.62 -11.04
C ALA A 139 8.30 -4.04 -9.83
N VAL A 140 7.71 -2.86 -10.00
CA VAL A 140 6.89 -2.19 -8.97
C VAL A 140 5.44 -2.16 -9.42
N GLY A 141 4.57 -2.75 -8.62
CA GLY A 141 3.13 -2.58 -8.73
C GLY A 141 2.72 -1.24 -8.12
N ALA A 142 1.90 -0.47 -8.84
CA ALA A 142 1.38 0.81 -8.38
C ALA A 142 -0.14 0.88 -8.56
N ASP A 143 -0.81 1.46 -7.59
CA ASP A 143 -2.27 1.67 -7.64
C ASP A 143 -2.66 2.86 -6.74
N VAL A 144 -3.84 3.40 -6.97
CA VAL A 144 -4.38 4.53 -6.24
C VAL A 144 -5.73 4.16 -5.64
N THR A 145 -5.96 4.57 -4.41
CA THR A 145 -7.25 4.40 -3.74
C THR A 145 -7.63 5.65 -2.98
N SER A 146 -8.91 5.76 -2.63
CA SER A 146 -9.39 6.87 -1.82
C SER A 146 -9.93 6.39 -0.49
N VAL A 147 -9.61 7.13 0.58
CA VAL A 147 -10.14 6.92 1.92
C VAL A 147 -10.87 8.18 2.40
N ARG A 148 -11.97 8.01 3.13
CA ARG A 148 -12.72 9.14 3.65
C ARG A 148 -12.21 9.54 5.03
N CYS A 149 -11.69 10.77 5.13
CA CYS A 149 -11.18 11.35 6.38
C CYS A 149 -12.01 12.59 6.71
N HIS A 150 -12.68 12.59 7.86
CA HIS A 150 -13.49 13.73 8.31
C HIS A 150 -14.44 14.27 7.23
N GLY A 151 -15.10 13.36 6.51
CA GLY A 151 -16.04 13.72 5.44
C GLY A 151 -15.43 14.04 4.08
N LYS A 152 -14.11 14.20 3.98
CA LYS A 152 -13.38 14.48 2.72
C LYS A 152 -12.71 13.22 2.19
N TRP A 153 -12.63 13.10 0.88
CA TRP A 153 -11.85 12.06 0.23
C TRP A 153 -10.37 12.44 0.20
N VAL A 154 -9.53 11.49 0.52
CA VAL A 154 -8.07 11.61 0.49
C VAL A 154 -7.56 10.53 -0.44
N THR A 155 -6.85 10.94 -1.48
CA THR A 155 -6.20 10.05 -2.44
C THR A 155 -4.92 9.48 -1.83
N VAL A 156 -4.77 8.16 -1.90
CA VAL A 156 -3.65 7.41 -1.35
C VAL A 156 -3.06 6.53 -2.44
N GLY A 157 -1.78 6.76 -2.73
CA GLY A 157 -0.98 5.87 -3.58
C GLY A 157 -0.37 4.74 -2.77
N ILE A 158 -0.33 3.56 -3.35
CA ILE A 158 0.39 2.39 -2.83
C ILE A 158 1.32 1.84 -3.90
N ALA A 159 2.58 1.61 -3.51
CA ALA A 159 3.57 0.94 -4.34
C ALA A 159 4.04 -0.33 -3.62
N VAL A 160 4.12 -1.43 -4.35
CA VAL A 160 4.56 -2.74 -3.86
C VAL A 160 5.58 -3.35 -4.80
N ASP A 161 6.40 -4.24 -4.31
CA ASP A 161 7.13 -5.17 -5.17
C ASP A 161 6.11 -6.08 -5.88
N ALA A 162 6.09 -6.04 -7.21
CA ALA A 162 5.13 -6.79 -8.00
C ALA A 162 5.38 -8.30 -8.01
N VAL A 163 6.56 -8.74 -7.58
CA VAL A 163 6.95 -10.16 -7.53
C VAL A 163 6.58 -10.80 -6.20
N ASN A 164 6.87 -10.14 -5.08
CA ASN A 164 6.71 -10.73 -3.74
C ASN A 164 5.65 -10.04 -2.87
N GLY A 165 5.10 -8.89 -3.30
CA GLY A 165 4.05 -8.16 -2.60
C GLY A 165 4.52 -7.32 -1.42
N MET A 166 5.83 -7.11 -1.25
CA MET A 166 6.35 -6.22 -0.21
C MET A 166 5.90 -4.78 -0.48
N VAL A 167 5.31 -4.13 0.53
CA VAL A 167 4.88 -2.74 0.41
C VAL A 167 6.08 -1.81 0.47
N LEU A 168 6.31 -1.08 -0.60
CA LEU A 168 7.40 -0.11 -0.75
C LEU A 168 6.99 1.28 -0.26
N SER A 169 5.74 1.67 -0.52
CA SER A 169 5.22 2.99 -0.14
C SER A 169 3.70 2.99 0.04
N ILE A 170 3.25 3.81 1.01
CA ILE A 170 1.87 4.26 1.15
C ILE A 170 1.91 5.75 1.41
N ASP A 171 1.45 6.56 0.46
CA ASP A 171 1.55 8.02 0.55
C ASP A 171 0.25 8.71 0.17
N LYS A 172 0.02 9.89 0.75
CA LYS A 172 -1.03 10.79 0.30
C LYS A 172 -0.60 11.42 -1.02
N LEU A 173 -1.48 11.38 -1.99
CA LEU A 173 -1.30 12.08 -3.26
C LEU A 173 -2.12 13.37 -3.28
N ALA A 174 -1.63 14.37 -3.99
CA ALA A 174 -2.37 15.60 -4.20
C ALA A 174 -3.45 15.42 -5.29
N GLY A 175 -3.27 14.46 -6.21
CA GLY A 175 -4.19 14.07 -7.26
C GLY A 175 -3.76 12.77 -7.95
N GLU A 176 -4.44 12.46 -9.05
CA GLU A 176 -4.24 11.23 -9.83
C GLU A 176 -3.78 11.53 -11.26
N ASP A 177 -3.36 12.76 -11.55
CA ASP A 177 -2.77 13.12 -12.83
C ASP A 177 -1.33 12.61 -12.96
N ALA A 178 -0.83 12.56 -14.20
CA ALA A 178 0.45 11.97 -14.52
C ALA A 178 1.64 12.67 -13.82
N GLU A 179 1.59 13.99 -13.65
CA GLU A 179 2.65 14.77 -13.01
C GLU A 179 2.78 14.39 -11.54
N GLN A 180 1.66 14.31 -10.83
CA GLN A 180 1.62 13.96 -9.41
C GLN A 180 1.95 12.49 -9.17
N LEU A 181 1.46 11.59 -10.02
CA LEU A 181 1.82 10.17 -9.97
C LEU A 181 3.30 9.98 -10.25
N ARG A 182 3.88 10.69 -11.21
CA ARG A 182 5.32 10.63 -11.50
C ARG A 182 6.14 11.13 -10.33
N ALA A 183 5.82 12.30 -9.78
CA ALA A 183 6.54 12.88 -8.65
C ALA A 183 6.55 11.95 -7.41
N TRP A 184 5.50 11.13 -7.26
CA TRP A 184 5.42 10.12 -6.20
C TRP A 184 6.18 8.84 -6.55
N LEU A 185 6.00 8.30 -7.75
CA LEU A 185 6.44 6.95 -8.11
C LEU A 185 7.90 6.89 -8.57
N GLU A 186 8.37 7.87 -9.34
CA GLU A 186 9.73 7.90 -9.89
C GLU A 186 10.83 7.74 -8.81
N PRO A 187 10.78 8.46 -7.66
CA PRO A 187 11.76 8.26 -6.59
C PRO A 187 11.74 6.86 -5.97
N ILE A 188 10.59 6.17 -6.02
CA ILE A 188 10.46 4.80 -5.53
C ILE A 188 11.10 3.82 -6.52
N LEU A 189 10.81 4.00 -7.81
CA LEU A 189 11.37 3.19 -8.89
C LEU A 189 12.91 3.28 -8.91
N ASP A 190 13.44 4.51 -8.76
CA ASP A 190 14.90 4.75 -8.68
C ASP A 190 15.52 4.09 -7.45
N ALA A 191 14.87 4.20 -6.30
CA ALA A 191 15.39 3.66 -5.05
C ALA A 191 15.50 2.12 -5.04
N VAL A 192 14.69 1.42 -5.83
CA VAL A 192 14.68 -0.05 -5.89
C VAL A 192 15.21 -0.60 -7.22
N ASP A 193 15.71 0.26 -8.11
CA ASP A 193 16.24 -0.08 -9.43
C ASP A 193 15.24 -0.87 -10.30
N ALA A 194 14.00 -0.35 -10.36
CA ALA A 194 12.92 -1.02 -11.07
C ALA A 194 12.91 -0.66 -12.57
N ASP A 195 12.73 -1.65 -13.41
CA ASP A 195 12.62 -1.51 -14.87
C ASP A 195 11.16 -1.45 -15.35
N VAL A 196 10.23 -1.98 -14.54
CA VAL A 196 8.83 -2.19 -14.93
C VAL A 196 7.86 -1.64 -13.90
N VAL A 197 6.83 -0.95 -14.39
CA VAL A 197 5.65 -0.55 -13.60
C VAL A 197 4.48 -1.46 -13.93
N VAL A 198 3.86 -2.06 -12.93
CA VAL A 198 2.62 -2.83 -13.06
C VAL A 198 1.46 -2.00 -12.53
N SER A 199 0.49 -1.66 -13.36
CA SER A 199 -0.64 -0.82 -12.97
C SER A 199 -1.94 -1.20 -13.68
N ASP A 200 -3.01 -0.48 -13.42
CA ASP A 200 -4.21 -0.53 -14.25
C ASP A 200 -3.99 0.17 -15.61
N ASP A 201 -5.07 0.26 -16.42
CA ASP A 201 -5.07 0.84 -17.75
C ASP A 201 -5.27 2.39 -17.76
N ALA A 202 -5.05 3.07 -16.64
CA ALA A 202 -5.21 4.52 -16.56
C ALA A 202 -4.13 5.25 -17.38
N ASP A 203 -4.53 6.25 -18.15
CA ASP A 203 -3.64 7.03 -19.02
C ASP A 203 -2.52 7.74 -18.23
N ALA A 204 -2.80 8.11 -17.00
CA ALA A 204 -1.80 8.73 -16.14
C ALA A 204 -0.61 7.78 -15.86
N PHE A 205 -0.85 6.49 -15.61
CA PHE A 205 0.23 5.51 -15.42
C PHE A 205 0.99 5.21 -16.72
N LYS A 206 0.30 5.21 -17.88
CA LYS A 206 0.96 5.09 -19.19
C LYS A 206 1.95 6.23 -19.42
N GLN A 207 1.51 7.48 -19.13
CA GLN A 207 2.36 8.66 -19.23
C GLN A 207 3.54 8.62 -18.25
N VAL A 208 3.35 8.16 -17.02
CA VAL A 208 4.44 7.98 -16.05
C VAL A 208 5.48 7.00 -16.59
N SER A 209 5.05 5.86 -17.10
CA SER A 209 5.93 4.86 -17.72
C SER A 209 6.75 5.46 -18.87
N ASP A 210 6.07 6.15 -19.81
CA ASP A 210 6.74 6.77 -20.96
C ASP A 210 7.73 7.88 -20.54
N GLN A 211 7.34 8.72 -19.59
CA GLN A 211 8.18 9.83 -19.10
C GLN A 211 9.39 9.38 -18.28
N THR A 212 9.28 8.24 -17.59
CA THR A 212 10.40 7.67 -16.79
C THR A 212 11.25 6.70 -17.60
N GLY A 213 10.89 6.41 -18.85
CA GLY A 213 11.60 5.46 -19.71
C GLY A 213 11.51 4.00 -19.25
N ARG A 214 10.53 3.68 -18.37
CA ARG A 214 10.33 2.34 -17.85
C ARG A 214 9.22 1.63 -18.61
N SER A 215 9.33 0.31 -18.72
CA SER A 215 8.28 -0.51 -19.32
C SER A 215 7.03 -0.54 -18.43
N GLN A 216 5.85 -0.72 -19.03
CA GLN A 216 4.61 -0.91 -18.28
C GLN A 216 4.01 -2.29 -18.58
N GLN A 217 3.62 -2.99 -17.53
CA GLN A 217 2.66 -4.11 -17.61
C GLN A 217 1.30 -3.62 -17.15
N VAL A 218 0.33 -3.60 -18.04
CA VAL A 218 -1.06 -3.30 -17.67
C VAL A 218 -1.75 -4.53 -17.12
N CYS A 219 -2.50 -4.38 -16.04
CA CYS A 219 -3.17 -5.48 -15.34
C CYS A 219 -4.16 -6.20 -16.25
N LYS A 220 -3.84 -7.44 -16.61
CA LYS A 220 -4.66 -8.29 -17.50
C LYS A 220 -6.08 -8.52 -16.98
N SER A 221 -6.26 -8.58 -15.66
CA SER A 221 -7.57 -8.82 -15.05
C SER A 221 -8.51 -7.63 -15.22
N HIS A 222 -8.00 -6.39 -15.12
CA HIS A 222 -8.77 -5.18 -15.37
C HIS A 222 -9.16 -5.06 -16.84
N VAL A 223 -8.20 -5.25 -17.74
CA VAL A 223 -8.45 -5.17 -19.19
C VAL A 223 -9.43 -6.27 -19.63
N GLY A 224 -9.28 -7.51 -19.13
CA GLY A 224 -10.20 -8.60 -19.44
C GLY A 224 -11.64 -8.26 -19.05
N ARG A 225 -11.88 -7.93 -17.78
CA ARG A 225 -13.23 -7.57 -17.29
C ARG A 225 -13.85 -6.39 -18.06
N ASN A 226 -13.05 -5.35 -18.34
CA ASN A 226 -13.54 -4.19 -19.07
C ASN A 226 -13.86 -4.53 -20.52
N THR A 227 -13.05 -5.38 -21.16
CA THR A 227 -13.30 -5.82 -22.54
C THR A 227 -14.52 -6.70 -22.62
N ASP A 228 -14.68 -7.67 -21.72
CA ASP A 228 -15.84 -8.56 -21.68
C ASP A 228 -17.15 -7.77 -21.51
N ALA A 229 -17.16 -6.75 -20.66
CA ALA A 229 -18.32 -5.89 -20.47
C ALA A 229 -18.66 -5.08 -21.74
N LEU A 230 -17.64 -4.50 -22.42
CA LEU A 230 -17.85 -3.76 -23.67
C LEU A 230 -18.29 -4.67 -24.82
N VAL A 231 -17.72 -5.86 -24.91
CA VAL A 231 -18.11 -6.87 -25.91
C VAL A 231 -19.57 -7.26 -25.72
N ALA A 232 -19.99 -7.57 -24.48
CA ALA A 232 -21.38 -7.92 -24.19
C ALA A 232 -22.36 -6.79 -24.54
N GLU A 233 -22.00 -5.54 -24.21
CA GLU A 233 -22.81 -4.37 -24.56
C GLU A 233 -22.95 -4.20 -26.09
N LEU A 234 -21.82 -4.28 -26.81
CA LEU A 234 -21.82 -4.12 -28.28
C LEU A 234 -22.56 -5.27 -28.98
N ALA A 235 -22.38 -6.49 -28.55
CA ALA A 235 -23.12 -7.64 -29.08
C ALA A 235 -24.63 -7.45 -28.91
N ALA A 236 -25.09 -7.03 -27.73
CA ALA A 236 -26.50 -6.74 -27.51
C ALA A 236 -27.04 -5.60 -28.39
N MET A 237 -26.22 -4.57 -28.69
CA MET A 237 -26.61 -3.51 -29.63
C MET A 237 -26.72 -3.99 -31.07
N ILE A 238 -25.82 -4.88 -31.50
CA ILE A 238 -25.85 -5.50 -32.84
C ILE A 238 -27.10 -6.38 -32.96
N ASP A 239 -27.36 -7.25 -31.98
CA ASP A 239 -28.52 -8.15 -31.99
C ASP A 239 -29.86 -7.40 -31.97
N ALA A 240 -29.91 -6.21 -31.36
CA ALA A 240 -31.10 -5.37 -31.37
C ALA A 240 -31.47 -4.83 -32.76
N GLY A 241 -30.52 -4.80 -33.70
CA GLY A 241 -30.74 -4.46 -35.13
C GLY A 241 -31.23 -3.04 -35.40
N GLN A 242 -31.06 -2.12 -34.43
CA GLN A 242 -31.54 -0.72 -34.55
C GLN A 242 -30.49 0.23 -35.11
N ASP A 243 -29.22 -0.21 -35.16
CA ASP A 243 -28.08 0.60 -35.62
C ASP A 243 -27.53 0.04 -36.95
N HIS A 244 -27.65 0.81 -38.00
CA HIS A 244 -27.20 0.42 -39.35
C HIS A 244 -25.82 0.97 -39.71
N SER A 245 -25.05 1.44 -38.73
CA SER A 245 -23.73 2.02 -38.95
C SER A 245 -22.70 1.03 -39.47
N LEU A 246 -22.82 -0.25 -39.10
CA LEU A 246 -21.97 -1.33 -39.61
C LEU A 246 -22.17 -1.55 -41.10
N GLU A 247 -23.42 -1.63 -41.56
CA GLU A 247 -23.78 -1.78 -42.98
C GLU A 247 -23.29 -0.60 -43.81
N ALA A 248 -23.34 0.62 -43.25
CA ALA A 248 -22.86 1.81 -43.89
C ALA A 248 -21.35 1.82 -44.21
N ILE A 249 -20.58 1.00 -43.50
CA ILE A 249 -19.15 0.76 -43.76
C ILE A 249 -18.84 -0.59 -44.40
N GLY A 250 -19.90 -1.32 -44.83
CA GLY A 250 -19.79 -2.59 -45.54
C GLY A 250 -19.50 -3.81 -44.65
N ILE A 251 -19.79 -3.75 -43.33
CA ILE A 251 -19.61 -4.85 -42.37
C ILE A 251 -20.99 -5.42 -42.04
N SER A 252 -21.11 -6.75 -42.13
CA SER A 252 -22.34 -7.42 -41.69
C SER A 252 -22.40 -7.55 -40.17
N PRO A 253 -23.59 -7.57 -39.56
CA PRO A 253 -23.75 -7.88 -38.13
C PRO A 253 -23.06 -9.17 -37.72
N GLN A 254 -23.13 -10.21 -38.53
CA GLN A 254 -22.47 -11.49 -38.28
C GLN A 254 -20.94 -11.35 -38.19
N GLN A 255 -20.32 -10.65 -39.14
CA GLN A 255 -18.88 -10.39 -39.13
C GLN A 255 -18.48 -9.58 -37.88
N ALA A 256 -19.28 -8.62 -37.45
CA ALA A 256 -19.00 -7.83 -36.27
C ALA A 256 -19.06 -8.69 -34.99
N LEU A 257 -20.00 -9.62 -34.87
CA LEU A 257 -20.07 -10.59 -33.76
C LEU A 257 -18.89 -11.56 -33.76
N GLU A 258 -18.45 -12.02 -34.93
CA GLU A 258 -17.26 -12.87 -35.07
C GLU A 258 -15.99 -12.10 -34.65
N ASP A 259 -15.86 -10.84 -35.01
CA ASP A 259 -14.73 -9.99 -34.61
C ASP A 259 -14.71 -9.75 -33.09
N LEU A 260 -15.88 -9.56 -32.45
CA LEU A 260 -16.00 -9.47 -30.99
C LEU A 260 -15.62 -10.79 -30.30
N ALA A 261 -16.05 -11.93 -30.85
CA ALA A 261 -15.67 -13.25 -30.34
C ALA A 261 -14.15 -13.49 -30.45
N ALA A 262 -13.56 -13.09 -31.59
CA ALA A 262 -12.10 -13.14 -31.78
C ALA A 262 -11.35 -12.26 -30.78
N LEU A 263 -11.84 -11.03 -30.51
CA LEU A 263 -11.26 -10.16 -29.50
C LEU A 263 -11.31 -10.81 -28.09
N THR A 264 -12.45 -11.40 -27.73
CA THR A 264 -12.59 -12.12 -26.44
C THR A 264 -11.56 -13.23 -26.32
N GLU A 265 -11.42 -14.08 -27.36
CA GLU A 265 -10.39 -15.13 -27.39
C GLU A 265 -8.99 -14.54 -27.17
N MET A 266 -8.60 -13.52 -27.93
CA MET A 266 -7.30 -12.87 -27.84
C MET A 266 -7.06 -12.28 -26.43
N ILE A 267 -8.04 -11.61 -25.87
CA ILE A 267 -7.95 -11.02 -24.52
C ILE A 267 -7.77 -12.09 -23.43
N HIS A 268 -8.30 -13.29 -23.61
CA HIS A 268 -8.13 -14.38 -22.64
C HIS A 268 -6.85 -15.18 -22.86
N THR A 269 -6.39 -15.32 -24.10
CA THR A 269 -5.12 -16.02 -24.42
C THR A 269 -3.88 -15.14 -24.28
N ARG A 270 -3.97 -13.87 -24.68
CA ARG A 270 -2.90 -12.86 -24.60
C ARG A 270 -1.59 -13.31 -25.24
N ARG A 271 -1.66 -13.74 -26.47
CA ARG A 271 -0.48 -14.09 -27.26
C ARG A 271 0.11 -12.81 -27.86
N PRO A 272 1.40 -12.52 -27.71
CA PRO A 272 2.02 -11.32 -28.29
C PRO A 272 1.78 -11.19 -29.79
N GLU A 273 1.81 -12.30 -30.53
CA GLU A 273 1.59 -12.38 -31.97
C GLU A 273 0.17 -11.97 -32.43
N ASP A 274 -0.81 -12.01 -31.54
CA ASP A 274 -2.20 -11.62 -31.88
C ASP A 274 -2.33 -10.10 -32.16
N GLN A 275 -1.30 -9.30 -31.91
CA GLN A 275 -1.31 -7.86 -32.21
C GLN A 275 -1.59 -7.58 -33.68
N SER A 276 -1.01 -8.36 -34.60
CA SER A 276 -1.25 -8.21 -36.03
C SER A 276 -2.70 -8.52 -36.41
N ARG A 277 -3.29 -9.56 -35.79
CA ARG A 277 -4.70 -9.91 -35.99
C ARG A 277 -5.64 -8.81 -35.47
N LEU A 278 -5.29 -8.16 -34.35
CA LEU A 278 -6.05 -7.00 -33.85
C LEU A 278 -5.97 -5.82 -34.81
N GLU A 279 -4.82 -5.56 -35.40
CA GLU A 279 -4.64 -4.53 -36.42
C GLU A 279 -5.52 -4.81 -37.64
N GLU A 280 -5.49 -6.03 -38.17
CA GLU A 280 -6.34 -6.44 -39.29
C GLU A 280 -7.82 -6.21 -39.02
N ILE A 281 -8.30 -6.57 -37.81
CA ILE A 281 -9.69 -6.32 -37.44
C ILE A 281 -9.96 -4.83 -37.32
N TYR A 282 -9.09 -4.06 -36.65
CA TYR A 282 -9.21 -2.60 -36.54
C TYR A 282 -9.36 -1.94 -37.91
N LEU A 283 -8.55 -2.34 -38.89
CA LEU A 283 -8.56 -1.78 -40.24
C LEU A 283 -9.91 -1.97 -40.95
N ARG A 284 -10.68 -3.01 -40.62
CA ARG A 284 -12.06 -3.19 -41.15
C ARG A 284 -12.98 -2.05 -40.73
N TYR A 285 -12.77 -1.50 -39.52
CA TYR A 285 -13.61 -0.46 -38.93
C TYR A 285 -13.07 0.98 -39.13
N VAL A 286 -11.94 1.17 -39.81
CA VAL A 286 -11.27 2.47 -39.93
C VAL A 286 -12.14 3.51 -40.64
N ALA A 287 -13.08 3.09 -41.51
CA ALA A 287 -14.02 3.95 -42.21
C ALA A 287 -15.11 4.55 -41.30
N ALA A 288 -15.37 3.95 -40.12
CA ALA A 288 -16.34 4.47 -39.17
C ALA A 288 -15.91 5.87 -38.65
N ARG A 289 -16.83 6.83 -38.69
CA ARG A 289 -16.57 8.22 -38.33
C ARG A 289 -17.25 8.57 -37.02
N LYS A 290 -16.60 9.45 -36.25
CA LYS A 290 -17.21 9.99 -35.03
C LYS A 290 -18.50 10.69 -35.33
N PRO A 291 -19.62 10.33 -34.71
CA PRO A 291 -20.89 11.03 -34.89
C PRO A 291 -20.79 12.51 -34.50
N GLY A 292 -21.62 13.33 -35.11
CA GLY A 292 -21.63 14.78 -34.86
C GLY A 292 -21.91 15.14 -33.41
N LYS A 293 -21.54 16.35 -33.02
CA LYS A 293 -21.68 16.84 -31.62
C LYS A 293 -23.11 16.64 -31.10
N GLY A 294 -23.25 16.05 -29.94
CA GLY A 294 -24.53 15.78 -29.29
C GLY A 294 -25.22 14.47 -29.70
N LYS A 295 -24.69 13.74 -30.68
CA LYS A 295 -25.16 12.38 -31.01
C LYS A 295 -24.46 11.30 -30.19
N LYS A 296 -25.19 10.22 -29.87
CA LYS A 296 -24.59 9.03 -29.28
C LYS A 296 -23.64 8.38 -30.28
N TYR A 297 -22.60 7.74 -29.78
CA TYR A 297 -21.69 6.93 -30.60
C TYR A 297 -22.45 5.71 -31.13
N ASP A 298 -22.40 5.52 -32.45
CA ASP A 298 -22.94 4.35 -33.12
C ASP A 298 -22.04 3.12 -32.92
N VAL A 299 -22.56 1.93 -33.27
CA VAL A 299 -21.88 0.67 -33.09
C VAL A 299 -20.58 0.63 -33.87
N ALA A 300 -20.54 1.03 -35.13
CA ALA A 300 -19.33 0.98 -35.94
C ALA A 300 -18.19 1.82 -35.35
N TYR A 301 -18.49 3.05 -34.90
CA TYR A 301 -17.48 3.90 -34.27
C TYR A 301 -17.00 3.34 -32.91
N ARG A 302 -17.90 2.75 -32.14
CA ARG A 302 -17.53 2.10 -30.87
C ARG A 302 -16.65 0.87 -31.10
N MET A 303 -16.97 0.04 -32.11
CA MET A 303 -16.13 -1.11 -32.52
C MET A 303 -14.74 -0.63 -32.94
N ARG A 304 -14.66 0.41 -33.79
CA ARG A 304 -13.39 1.01 -34.19
C ARG A 304 -12.55 1.39 -32.98
N ASN A 305 -13.13 2.11 -32.03
CA ASN A 305 -12.40 2.57 -30.85
C ASN A 305 -11.94 1.40 -30.00
N LEU A 306 -12.82 0.41 -29.76
CA LEU A 306 -12.47 -0.76 -28.97
C LEU A 306 -11.26 -1.52 -29.55
N PHE A 307 -11.26 -1.80 -30.85
CA PHE A 307 -10.13 -2.49 -31.49
C PHE A 307 -8.87 -1.64 -31.52
N MET A 308 -8.98 -0.34 -31.82
CA MET A 308 -7.86 0.60 -31.79
C MET A 308 -7.21 0.67 -30.39
N ASP A 309 -8.04 0.79 -29.37
CA ASP A 309 -7.55 0.87 -27.99
C ASP A 309 -6.86 -0.41 -27.56
N ARG A 310 -7.42 -1.58 -27.91
CA ARG A 310 -6.81 -2.89 -27.59
C ARG A 310 -5.55 -3.15 -28.40
N TRP A 311 -5.49 -2.78 -29.65
CA TRP A 311 -4.28 -2.86 -30.48
C TRP A 311 -3.15 -2.00 -29.91
N ASN A 312 -3.42 -0.74 -29.58
CA ASN A 312 -2.44 0.15 -28.97
C ASN A 312 -1.96 -0.34 -27.58
N LEU A 313 -2.86 -0.96 -26.81
CA LEU A 313 -2.55 -1.47 -25.49
C LEU A 313 -1.79 -2.80 -25.52
N TRP A 314 -1.84 -3.54 -26.63
CA TRP A 314 -1.40 -4.92 -26.73
C TRP A 314 0.03 -5.17 -26.24
N PRO A 315 1.04 -4.35 -26.62
CA PRO A 315 2.41 -4.53 -26.13
C PRO A 315 2.53 -4.43 -24.61
N ARG A 316 1.75 -3.52 -23.98
CA ARG A 316 1.75 -3.35 -22.52
C ARG A 316 0.93 -4.44 -21.81
N LEU A 317 -0.10 -4.97 -22.46
CA LEU A 317 -0.92 -6.05 -21.92
C LEU A 317 -0.20 -7.40 -21.95
N THR A 318 0.63 -7.63 -22.96
CA THR A 318 1.35 -8.90 -23.17
C THR A 318 2.82 -8.83 -22.74
N PHE A 319 3.27 -7.73 -22.17
CA PHE A 319 4.68 -7.52 -21.77
C PHE A 319 5.22 -8.67 -20.93
N TYR A 320 4.45 -9.15 -19.95
CA TYR A 320 4.85 -10.23 -19.05
C TYR A 320 5.20 -11.55 -19.77
N ARG A 321 4.61 -11.81 -20.94
CA ARG A 321 4.88 -13.01 -21.74
C ARG A 321 6.32 -13.04 -22.32
N ASN A 322 6.85 -11.84 -22.59
CA ASN A 322 8.18 -11.68 -23.17
C ASN A 322 9.24 -11.42 -22.10
N TRP A 323 8.84 -11.12 -20.87
CA TRP A 323 9.75 -10.80 -19.77
C TRP A 323 9.94 -12.02 -18.87
N LYS A 324 11.05 -12.75 -19.14
CA LYS A 324 11.35 -14.05 -18.55
C LYS A 324 12.69 -13.99 -17.79
N ASP A 325 12.85 -14.88 -16.81
CA ASP A 325 14.09 -15.14 -16.12
C ASP A 325 15.07 -15.96 -16.99
N GLU A 326 16.24 -16.26 -16.44
CA GLU A 326 17.28 -17.06 -17.11
C GLU A 326 16.82 -18.50 -17.44
N ASP A 327 15.86 -19.02 -16.69
CA ASP A 327 15.28 -20.36 -16.88
C ASP A 327 14.07 -20.36 -17.84
N GLY A 328 13.68 -19.16 -18.34
CA GLY A 328 12.58 -19.00 -19.29
C GLY A 328 11.20 -18.90 -18.63
N HIS A 329 11.10 -18.75 -17.30
CA HIS A 329 9.85 -18.55 -16.60
C HIS A 329 9.43 -17.09 -16.63
N GLU A 330 8.12 -16.83 -16.69
CA GLU A 330 7.55 -15.49 -16.60
C GLU A 330 7.84 -14.90 -15.21
N ILE A 331 8.51 -13.73 -15.14
CA ILE A 331 8.83 -13.05 -13.88
C ILE A 331 7.57 -12.45 -13.23
N LEU A 332 6.60 -12.04 -14.05
CA LEU A 332 5.31 -11.50 -13.61
C LEU A 332 4.15 -12.39 -14.08
N ASP A 333 3.08 -12.40 -13.32
CA ASP A 333 1.83 -13.05 -13.73
C ASP A 333 0.93 -12.15 -14.59
N GLY A 334 1.37 -10.92 -14.90
CA GLY A 334 0.61 -9.93 -15.67
C GLY A 334 -0.56 -9.30 -14.92
N THR A 335 -0.66 -9.46 -13.60
CA THR A 335 -1.69 -8.84 -12.76
C THR A 335 -1.13 -7.81 -11.79
N ASN A 336 -1.98 -6.91 -11.29
CA ASN A 336 -1.67 -6.01 -10.18
C ASN A 336 -2.23 -6.53 -8.84
N ASN A 337 -2.39 -7.85 -8.71
CA ASN A 337 -3.01 -8.48 -7.54
C ASN A 337 -2.29 -8.16 -6.23
N HIS A 338 -0.98 -7.97 -6.25
CA HIS A 338 -0.21 -7.61 -5.05
C HIS A 338 -0.61 -6.23 -4.51
N CYS A 339 -0.79 -5.23 -5.39
CA CYS A 339 -1.34 -3.93 -5.01
C CYS A 339 -2.77 -4.03 -4.50
N GLU A 340 -3.65 -4.73 -5.23
CA GLU A 340 -5.05 -4.89 -4.83
C GLU A 340 -5.17 -5.54 -3.45
N ARG A 341 -4.38 -6.59 -3.17
CA ARG A 341 -4.31 -7.23 -1.85
C ARG A 341 -3.79 -6.26 -0.79
N ALA A 342 -2.71 -5.53 -1.08
CA ALA A 342 -2.14 -4.58 -0.14
C ALA A 342 -3.13 -3.44 0.18
N ILE A 343 -3.84 -2.91 -0.80
CA ILE A 343 -4.93 -1.94 -0.60
C ILE A 343 -6.05 -2.56 0.24
N GLY A 344 -6.47 -3.77 -0.09
CA GLY A 344 -7.51 -4.49 0.65
C GLY A 344 -7.16 -4.65 2.12
N TRP A 345 -6.00 -5.25 2.40
CA TRP A 345 -5.56 -5.63 3.75
C TRP A 345 -5.08 -4.45 4.60
N TRP A 346 -4.25 -3.57 4.03
CA TRP A 346 -3.54 -2.55 4.80
C TRP A 346 -4.29 -1.22 4.89
N ILE A 347 -5.21 -0.96 3.94
CA ILE A 347 -5.95 0.30 3.86
C ILE A 347 -7.45 0.06 4.09
N LYS A 348 -8.13 -0.68 3.20
CA LYS A 348 -9.61 -0.77 3.20
C LYS A 348 -10.17 -1.57 4.38
N GLU A 349 -9.54 -2.67 4.77
CA GLU A 349 -10.00 -3.46 5.91
C GLU A 349 -9.96 -2.64 7.21
N ARG A 350 -8.89 -1.86 7.40
CA ARG A 350 -8.79 -0.93 8.52
C ARG A 350 -9.80 0.19 8.46
N TYR A 351 -10.00 0.74 7.28
CA TYR A 351 -11.02 1.76 7.07
C TYR A 351 -12.41 1.27 7.49
N ARG A 352 -12.76 0.04 7.14
CA ARG A 352 -14.04 -0.58 7.53
C ARG A 352 -14.13 -0.81 9.04
N SER A 353 -13.12 -1.43 9.66
CA SER A 353 -13.11 -1.74 11.09
C SER A 353 -13.11 -0.49 11.97
N MET A 354 -12.51 0.61 11.50
CA MET A 354 -12.45 1.90 12.17
C MET A 354 -13.66 2.81 11.89
N ARG A 355 -14.56 2.43 10.99
CA ARG A 355 -15.70 3.26 10.52
C ARG A 355 -15.25 4.63 9.99
N GLY A 356 -14.11 4.65 9.27
CA GLY A 356 -13.47 5.84 8.75
C GLY A 356 -12.47 6.49 9.69
N TYR A 357 -11.71 7.43 9.17
CA TYR A 357 -10.68 8.16 9.91
C TYR A 357 -11.14 9.59 10.20
N LYS A 358 -10.76 10.10 11.39
CA LYS A 358 -11.01 11.50 11.76
C LYS A 358 -9.89 12.44 11.29
N GLN A 359 -8.68 11.93 11.09
CA GLN A 359 -7.49 12.71 10.71
C GLN A 359 -6.71 11.95 9.63
N GLU A 360 -6.28 12.65 8.60
CA GLU A 360 -5.50 12.09 7.48
C GLU A 360 -4.18 11.48 7.96
N GLN A 361 -3.46 12.21 8.82
CA GLN A 361 -2.18 11.74 9.37
C GLN A 361 -2.33 10.42 10.14
N SER A 362 -3.44 10.26 10.87
CA SER A 362 -3.73 9.00 11.57
C SER A 362 -4.07 7.86 10.60
N ALA A 363 -4.75 8.15 9.48
CA ALA A 363 -5.04 7.17 8.46
C ALA A 363 -3.75 6.64 7.81
N LEU A 364 -2.92 7.54 7.32
CA LEU A 364 -1.65 7.20 6.68
C LEU A 364 -0.68 6.54 7.65
N GLY A 365 -0.52 7.10 8.85
CA GLY A 365 0.34 6.55 9.90
C GLY A 365 -0.05 5.12 10.27
N SER A 366 -1.35 4.85 10.43
CA SER A 366 -1.86 3.51 10.72
C SER A 366 -1.61 2.54 9.56
N SER A 367 -1.89 2.95 8.32
CA SER A 367 -1.67 2.12 7.14
C SER A 367 -0.18 1.79 6.96
N ARG A 368 0.70 2.76 7.12
CA ARG A 368 2.16 2.58 7.07
C ARG A 368 2.66 1.64 8.17
N LEU A 369 2.18 1.81 9.39
CA LEU A 369 2.54 0.95 10.53
C LEU A 369 2.16 -0.50 10.26
N ILE A 370 0.95 -0.74 9.75
CA ILE A 370 0.46 -2.09 9.47
C ILE A 370 1.24 -2.71 8.30
N ALA A 371 1.47 -1.95 7.23
CA ALA A 371 2.27 -2.41 6.10
C ALA A 371 3.72 -2.70 6.49
N PHE A 372 4.34 -1.84 7.30
CA PHE A 372 5.66 -2.06 7.86
C PHE A 372 5.71 -3.33 8.71
N ALA A 373 4.74 -3.53 9.59
CA ALA A 373 4.63 -4.77 10.37
C ALA A 373 4.45 -5.98 9.47
N GLY A 374 3.59 -5.91 8.44
CA GLY A 374 3.35 -6.97 7.48
C GLY A 374 4.62 -7.37 6.73
N ASN A 375 5.37 -6.41 6.21
CA ASN A 375 6.64 -6.64 5.53
C ASN A 375 7.68 -7.32 6.43
N ASN A 376 7.77 -6.87 7.68
CA ASN A 376 8.86 -7.26 8.58
C ASN A 376 8.52 -8.47 9.46
N LEU A 377 7.24 -8.79 9.65
CA LEU A 377 6.83 -10.01 10.35
C LEU A 377 7.32 -11.28 9.64
N ALA A 378 7.40 -11.23 8.31
CA ALA A 378 7.99 -12.30 7.50
C ALA A 378 9.51 -12.45 7.76
N HIS A 379 10.19 -11.38 8.17
CA HIS A 379 11.63 -11.31 8.38
C HIS A 379 12.03 -11.24 9.87
N GLY A 380 11.10 -11.51 10.80
CA GLY A 380 11.41 -11.60 12.22
C GLY A 380 11.54 -10.27 12.97
N LEU A 381 10.89 -9.20 12.49
CA LEU A 381 10.84 -7.91 13.20
C LEU A 381 10.35 -8.09 14.63
N ARG A 382 11.07 -7.47 15.57
CA ARG A 382 10.67 -7.38 16.98
C ARG A 382 10.00 -6.02 17.22
N LEU A 383 8.77 -6.01 17.73
CA LEU A 383 8.11 -4.75 18.15
C LEU A 383 8.94 -4.00 19.21
N ALA A 384 9.79 -4.71 19.97
CA ALA A 384 10.72 -4.10 20.88
C ALA A 384 11.68 -3.11 20.20
N ASP A 385 12.10 -3.41 18.98
CA ASP A 385 13.04 -2.58 18.20
C ASP A 385 12.40 -1.27 17.71
N LEU A 386 11.06 -1.26 17.56
CA LEU A 386 10.28 -0.08 17.26
C LEU A 386 10.03 0.83 18.48
N MET A 387 10.14 0.27 19.68
CA MET A 387 9.78 0.96 20.93
C MET A 387 11.02 1.40 21.74
N ALA A 388 12.20 1.15 21.22
CA ALA A 388 13.45 1.62 21.79
C ALA A 388 13.67 3.09 21.49
#